data_f1885102f7a2d3239c9ba8e11f684bb5
#
_entry.id   f1885102f7a2d3239c9ba8e11f684bb5
#
_cell.length_a   1.000
_cell.length_b   1.000
_cell.length_c   1.000
_cell.angle_alpha   90.00
_cell.angle_beta   90.00
_cell.angle_gamma   90.00
#
_symmetry.space_group_name_H-M   'P 1'
#
loop_
_entity.id
_entity.type
_entity.pdbx_description
1 polymer ?
#
loop_
_entity_poly.entity_id
_entity_poly.type
_entity_poly.pdbx_seq_one_letter_code
_entity_poly.pdbx_strand_id
1 'polypeptide(L)'
;MQIIRLLNGKVVAEDVSPVFDMQCQVLCVGAGCAGTYAADAAARNGAKVILLENDITIGGMHILGNVRGYYYGFEGGSFEEDDQAAQEANVFYHKADQKRVFLLRRLQKSGVNLYCGYTPTALLVDGNRVRGVLAFDGEKEIVIRADVTIDATSDGFLIRMLPVEKSYGRSRGGQMAPFSVFSTFFDGEKYRMVNRDAGYIDPYDCRDFSRKTMHAHRQASNLVRERQMLNLASHTGVREGLRFQGEEMLRYEDVLLGRTPEKVLFWAYSDLDVHGHLRALDDELFQTWWVVSNLATAAIRIPVPMGAVVPKGWRGIVTAGRCLSADSYMQNAVRMVRDMFRMGECVGTAAAIAALEHEDFRNIDYSRYLEKVKRAGCYAGDESKEVGFDFPKKNRPYQPIVFDFDKTFPLLRTETPGVAIWSAFNCKSQASAADRLAVLLDETDSLCRYNAAIALGVMGDQRALPVLRELLQNRDCFYFKDCRRSNQFRSVIAVCLLGRIGEPCDIPFLSEIVFNEKEFSKEMYHTLEPDYLYYKGSDRNFLYFDMVTHGGAALVKIHHRFGLATEKLKLAFIRLLEEGKLEKRIAPRCLAEDAPREEARQFLGEMIRSTDVNGKRNEGKA
;
A
#
# COMPACT_ATOMS: atom_id res chain seq x y z
N MET A 1 15.34 -28.79 -20.71
CA MET A 1 14.90 -27.86 -19.64
C MET A 1 16.05 -26.95 -19.28
N GLN A 2 15.75 -25.82 -18.64
CA GLN A 2 16.79 -24.89 -18.15
C GLN A 2 16.59 -24.65 -16.65
N ILE A 3 17.71 -24.43 -15.97
CA ILE A 3 17.73 -23.87 -14.63
C ILE A 3 17.97 -22.38 -14.76
N ILE A 4 17.09 -21.57 -14.14
CA ILE A 4 17.23 -20.12 -14.09
C ILE A 4 17.51 -19.71 -12.63
N ARG A 5 18.61 -18.99 -12.40
CA ARG A 5 18.98 -18.52 -11.06
C ARG A 5 19.47 -17.07 -11.07
N LEU A 6 19.42 -16.44 -9.92
CA LEU A 6 19.92 -15.08 -9.73
C LEU A 6 21.33 -15.13 -9.13
N LEU A 7 22.34 -14.78 -9.93
CA LEU A 7 23.74 -14.72 -9.49
C LEU A 7 24.25 -13.27 -9.60
N ASN A 8 24.72 -12.72 -8.50
CA ASN A 8 25.23 -11.34 -8.42
C ASN A 8 24.26 -10.30 -9.04
N GLY A 9 22.97 -10.46 -8.78
CA GLY A 9 21.92 -9.58 -9.31
C GLY A 9 21.55 -9.79 -10.78
N LYS A 10 22.16 -10.78 -11.46
CA LYS A 10 21.88 -11.10 -12.87
C LYS A 10 21.18 -12.45 -12.98
N VAL A 11 20.22 -12.53 -13.88
CA VAL A 11 19.57 -13.79 -14.24
C VAL A 11 20.49 -14.59 -15.15
N VAL A 12 20.78 -15.83 -14.76
CA VAL A 12 21.62 -16.77 -15.53
C VAL A 12 20.79 -18.01 -15.81
N ALA A 13 20.88 -18.51 -17.05
CA ALA A 13 20.20 -19.74 -17.49
C ALA A 13 21.25 -20.80 -17.90
N GLU A 14 20.99 -22.06 -17.56
CA GLU A 14 21.83 -23.20 -17.83
C GLU A 14 20.97 -24.37 -18.32
N ASP A 15 21.35 -25.01 -19.43
CA ASP A 15 20.68 -26.20 -19.95
C ASP A 15 20.97 -27.42 -19.08
N VAL A 16 19.90 -28.14 -18.73
CA VAL A 16 20.00 -29.32 -17.84
C VAL A 16 19.10 -30.46 -18.27
N SER A 17 19.51 -31.67 -17.89
CA SER A 17 18.66 -32.86 -17.92
C SER A 17 18.42 -33.31 -16.47
N PRO A 18 17.39 -32.74 -15.80
CA PRO A 18 17.24 -32.91 -14.36
C PRO A 18 16.79 -34.33 -13.99
N VAL A 19 17.32 -34.83 -12.90
CA VAL A 19 16.75 -35.95 -12.13
C VAL A 19 15.93 -35.33 -11.00
N PHE A 20 14.71 -35.77 -10.84
CA PHE A 20 13.80 -35.21 -9.83
C PHE A 20 13.91 -35.99 -8.52
N ASP A 21 14.26 -35.30 -7.44
CA ASP A 21 14.27 -35.84 -6.08
C ASP A 21 12.86 -35.92 -5.52
N MET A 22 11.98 -34.97 -5.87
CA MET A 22 10.59 -34.91 -5.41
C MET A 22 9.65 -34.47 -6.54
N GLN A 23 8.35 -34.85 -6.41
CA GLN A 23 7.32 -34.45 -7.37
C GLN A 23 6.01 -34.17 -6.66
N CYS A 24 5.32 -33.11 -7.10
CA CYS A 24 3.98 -32.74 -6.63
C CYS A 24 3.16 -32.11 -7.77
N GLN A 25 1.88 -31.91 -7.55
CA GLN A 25 0.99 -31.17 -8.46
C GLN A 25 1.08 -29.67 -8.17
N VAL A 26 1.06 -29.28 -6.89
CA VAL A 26 1.21 -27.90 -6.48
C VAL A 26 2.39 -27.78 -5.51
N LEU A 27 3.34 -26.92 -5.84
CA LEU A 27 4.48 -26.55 -5.00
C LEU A 27 4.26 -25.13 -4.46
N CYS A 28 4.13 -25.01 -3.16
CA CYS A 28 4.13 -23.71 -2.47
C CYS A 28 5.53 -23.41 -1.93
N VAL A 29 6.07 -22.22 -2.22
CA VAL A 29 7.36 -21.77 -1.70
C VAL A 29 7.15 -20.57 -0.79
N GLY A 30 7.39 -20.76 0.51
CA GLY A 30 7.12 -19.84 1.60
C GLY A 30 5.86 -20.22 2.39
N ALA A 31 6.02 -20.54 3.69
CA ALA A 31 4.93 -20.89 4.61
C ALA A 31 4.50 -19.70 5.48
N GLY A 32 4.47 -18.50 4.89
CA GLY A 32 3.96 -17.28 5.51
C GLY A 32 2.42 -17.24 5.57
N CYS A 33 1.87 -16.03 5.74
CA CYS A 33 0.42 -15.82 5.83
C CYS A 33 -0.34 -16.40 4.62
N ALA A 34 0.12 -16.10 3.40
CA ALA A 34 -0.57 -16.57 2.20
C ALA A 34 -0.23 -18.04 1.87
N GLY A 35 1.06 -18.40 1.94
CA GLY A 35 1.52 -19.72 1.47
C GLY A 35 0.96 -20.89 2.28
N THR A 36 0.81 -20.74 3.59
CA THR A 36 0.20 -21.78 4.45
C THR A 36 -1.23 -22.10 4.01
N TYR A 37 -2.05 -21.07 3.79
CA TYR A 37 -3.44 -21.27 3.34
C TYR A 37 -3.53 -21.66 1.86
N ALA A 38 -2.56 -21.27 1.03
CA ALA A 38 -2.50 -21.73 -0.36
C ALA A 38 -2.21 -23.23 -0.44
N ALA A 39 -1.26 -23.73 0.34
CA ALA A 39 -0.94 -25.14 0.41
C ALA A 39 -2.12 -25.96 0.96
N ASP A 40 -2.74 -25.52 2.06
CA ASP A 40 -3.92 -26.16 2.63
C ASP A 40 -5.09 -26.23 1.63
N ALA A 41 -5.41 -25.09 0.99
CA ALA A 41 -6.50 -25.02 0.03
C ALA A 41 -6.25 -25.90 -1.19
N ALA A 42 -5.02 -25.93 -1.71
CA ALA A 42 -4.68 -26.81 -2.82
C ALA A 42 -4.85 -28.30 -2.44
N ALA A 43 -4.38 -28.69 -1.26
CA ALA A 43 -4.51 -30.07 -0.78
C ALA A 43 -5.97 -30.46 -0.51
N ARG A 44 -6.77 -29.60 0.12
CA ARG A 44 -8.22 -29.82 0.32
C ARG A 44 -8.99 -29.96 -0.99
N ASN A 45 -8.49 -29.38 -2.07
CA ASN A 45 -9.04 -29.53 -3.41
C ASN A 45 -8.51 -30.75 -4.17
N GLY A 46 -7.72 -31.62 -3.52
CA GLY A 46 -7.30 -32.93 -4.03
C GLY A 46 -5.92 -32.97 -4.69
N ALA A 47 -5.17 -31.87 -4.72
CA ALA A 47 -3.82 -31.83 -5.26
C ALA A 47 -2.80 -32.45 -4.28
N LYS A 48 -1.76 -33.11 -4.81
CA LYS A 48 -0.56 -33.45 -4.05
C LYS A 48 0.28 -32.21 -3.87
N VAL A 49 0.49 -31.80 -2.60
CA VAL A 49 1.13 -30.51 -2.27
C VAL A 49 2.43 -30.71 -1.51
N ILE A 50 3.46 -29.99 -1.94
CA ILE A 50 4.68 -29.73 -1.17
C ILE A 50 4.68 -28.25 -0.78
N LEU A 51 5.00 -27.97 0.48
CA LEU A 51 5.18 -26.64 1.03
C LEU A 51 6.61 -26.51 1.55
N LEU A 52 7.38 -25.57 0.97
CA LEU A 52 8.73 -25.25 1.42
C LEU A 52 8.73 -23.99 2.26
N GLU A 53 9.55 -23.98 3.31
CA GLU A 53 9.82 -22.82 4.14
C GLU A 53 11.32 -22.76 4.44
N ASN A 54 11.91 -21.56 4.30
CA ASN A 54 13.33 -21.37 4.61
C ASN A 54 13.59 -21.18 6.11
N ASP A 55 12.58 -20.82 6.87
CA ASP A 55 12.65 -20.78 8.33
C ASP A 55 12.41 -22.17 8.94
N ILE A 56 12.69 -22.32 10.23
CA ILE A 56 12.41 -23.54 11.00
C ILE A 56 10.95 -23.59 11.49
N THR A 57 10.13 -22.60 11.16
CA THR A 57 8.75 -22.48 11.60
C THR A 57 7.89 -21.73 10.59
N ILE A 58 6.58 -21.79 10.73
CA ILE A 58 5.60 -21.24 9.80
C ILE A 58 4.80 -20.07 10.37
N GLY A 59 4.05 -19.36 9.52
CA GLY A 59 3.07 -18.34 9.88
C GLY A 59 3.48 -16.90 9.58
N GLY A 60 4.72 -16.69 9.12
CA GLY A 60 5.23 -15.42 8.60
C GLY A 60 4.91 -14.22 9.49
N MET A 61 4.52 -13.09 8.88
CA MET A 61 4.31 -11.82 9.59
C MET A 61 3.25 -11.89 10.70
N HIS A 62 2.22 -12.72 10.58
CA HIS A 62 1.21 -12.82 11.62
C HIS A 62 1.75 -13.42 12.93
N ILE A 63 2.64 -14.40 12.82
CA ILE A 63 3.23 -15.11 13.96
C ILE A 63 4.63 -14.58 14.27
N LEU A 64 5.56 -14.69 13.33
CA LEU A 64 6.97 -14.36 13.52
C LEU A 64 7.23 -12.85 13.51
N GLY A 65 6.42 -12.10 12.75
CA GLY A 65 6.46 -10.65 12.69
C GLY A 65 5.64 -9.95 13.76
N ASN A 66 4.97 -10.69 14.67
CA ASN A 66 4.10 -10.14 15.71
C ASN A 66 2.95 -9.24 15.21
N VAL A 67 2.53 -9.37 13.95
CA VAL A 67 1.35 -8.64 13.41
C VAL A 67 0.08 -9.39 13.86
N ARG A 68 -0.24 -9.29 15.14
CA ARG A 68 -1.23 -10.14 15.82
C ARG A 68 -2.66 -9.65 15.67
N GLY A 69 -2.86 -8.35 15.42
CA GLY A 69 -4.19 -7.75 15.21
C GLY A 69 -4.54 -7.67 13.73
N TYR A 70 -5.83 -7.70 13.45
CA TYR A 70 -6.34 -7.40 12.12
C TYR A 70 -6.67 -5.91 12.00
N TYR A 71 -6.12 -5.27 10.98
CA TYR A 71 -6.41 -3.86 10.71
C TYR A 71 -7.69 -3.74 9.88
N TYR A 72 -7.75 -4.49 8.80
CA TYR A 72 -8.90 -4.62 7.90
C TYR A 72 -9.03 -6.07 7.41
N GLY A 73 -9.68 -6.27 6.28
CA GLY A 73 -10.00 -7.55 5.68
C GLY A 73 -11.39 -8.04 6.07
N PHE A 74 -12.07 -8.70 5.16
CA PHE A 74 -13.35 -9.35 5.45
C PHE A 74 -13.16 -10.54 6.38
N GLU A 75 -14.17 -10.86 7.16
CA GLU A 75 -14.27 -12.09 7.94
C GLU A 75 -14.65 -13.28 7.04
N GLY A 76 -14.46 -14.49 7.52
CA GLY A 76 -14.74 -15.73 6.80
C GLY A 76 -13.50 -16.39 6.17
N GLY A 77 -13.65 -17.65 5.75
CA GLY A 77 -12.58 -18.49 5.25
C GLY A 77 -11.88 -19.30 6.34
N SER A 78 -10.92 -20.11 5.94
CA SER A 78 -10.27 -21.09 6.83
C SER A 78 -9.51 -20.46 8.00
N PHE A 79 -9.07 -19.21 7.86
CA PHE A 79 -8.34 -18.54 8.95
C PHE A 79 -9.24 -18.19 10.14
N GLU A 80 -10.53 -17.96 9.94
CA GLU A 80 -11.48 -17.71 11.03
C GLU A 80 -11.70 -18.98 11.88
N GLU A 81 -11.74 -20.16 11.23
CA GLU A 81 -11.81 -21.45 11.94
C GLU A 81 -10.61 -21.61 12.87
N ASP A 82 -9.39 -21.29 12.39
CA ASP A 82 -8.18 -21.38 13.20
C ASP A 82 -8.15 -20.35 14.33
N ASP A 83 -8.66 -19.14 14.09
CA ASP A 83 -8.77 -18.10 15.12
C ASP A 83 -9.77 -18.50 16.22
N GLN A 84 -10.91 -19.07 15.83
CA GLN A 84 -11.90 -19.58 16.76
C GLN A 84 -11.33 -20.75 17.57
N ALA A 85 -10.73 -21.73 16.91
CA ALA A 85 -10.12 -22.89 17.58
C ALA A 85 -8.98 -22.44 18.54
N ALA A 86 -8.15 -21.48 18.14
CA ALA A 86 -7.12 -20.91 18.98
C ALA A 86 -7.69 -20.16 20.20
N GLN A 87 -8.83 -19.53 20.05
CA GLN A 87 -9.50 -18.83 21.15
C GLN A 87 -10.14 -19.79 22.15
N GLU A 88 -10.79 -20.85 21.64
CA GLU A 88 -11.43 -21.88 22.46
C GLU A 88 -10.42 -22.70 23.26
N ALA A 89 -9.26 -22.98 22.66
CA ALA A 89 -8.21 -23.75 23.31
C ALA A 89 -7.63 -23.06 24.57
N ASN A 90 -7.62 -21.73 24.62
CA ASN A 90 -7.20 -20.88 25.74
C ASN A 90 -5.89 -21.33 26.46
N VAL A 91 -4.98 -21.98 25.72
CA VAL A 91 -3.78 -22.63 26.27
C VAL A 91 -2.60 -21.67 26.39
N PHE A 92 -2.53 -20.69 25.48
CA PHE A 92 -1.44 -19.75 25.37
C PHE A 92 -1.94 -18.31 25.51
N TYR A 93 -0.99 -17.48 25.84
CA TYR A 93 -1.21 -16.09 26.19
C TYR A 93 -1.72 -15.21 25.05
N HIS A 94 -1.44 -15.57 23.79
CA HIS A 94 -1.80 -14.75 22.64
C HIS A 94 -2.29 -15.60 21.45
N LYS A 95 -3.37 -15.15 20.79
CA LYS A 95 -4.01 -15.83 19.65
C LYS A 95 -3.04 -16.24 18.54
N ALA A 96 -2.06 -15.41 18.20
CA ALA A 96 -1.15 -15.69 17.09
C ALA A 96 -0.21 -16.88 17.40
N ASP A 97 0.29 -16.99 18.64
CA ASP A 97 1.16 -18.09 19.01
C ASP A 97 0.40 -19.41 19.06
N GLN A 98 -0.85 -19.38 19.52
CA GLN A 98 -1.76 -20.53 19.46
C GLN A 98 -2.05 -20.91 18.01
N LYS A 99 -2.28 -19.94 17.12
CA LYS A 99 -2.62 -20.14 15.73
C LYS A 99 -1.57 -20.98 14.99
N ARG A 100 -0.28 -20.84 15.31
CA ARG A 100 0.78 -21.67 14.72
C ARG A 100 0.51 -23.18 14.91
N VAL A 101 0.05 -23.57 16.08
CA VAL A 101 -0.29 -24.98 16.36
C VAL A 101 -1.46 -25.44 15.48
N PHE A 102 -2.49 -24.61 15.33
CA PHE A 102 -3.64 -24.93 14.50
C PHE A 102 -3.29 -24.96 13.01
N LEU A 103 -2.42 -24.06 12.55
CA LEU A 103 -1.89 -24.09 11.18
C LEU A 103 -1.15 -25.40 10.89
N LEU A 104 -0.29 -25.86 11.78
CA LEU A 104 0.40 -27.15 11.62
C LEU A 104 -0.59 -28.33 11.59
N ARG A 105 -1.59 -28.33 12.48
CA ARG A 105 -2.66 -29.34 12.48
C ARG A 105 -3.48 -29.32 11.19
N ARG A 106 -3.78 -28.13 10.67
CA ARG A 106 -4.49 -27.93 9.39
C ARG A 106 -3.72 -28.56 8.24
N LEU A 107 -2.43 -28.21 8.10
CA LEU A 107 -1.56 -28.76 7.05
C LEU A 107 -1.45 -30.30 7.16
N GLN A 108 -1.30 -30.83 8.37
CA GLN A 108 -1.26 -32.28 8.61
C GLN A 108 -2.57 -32.93 8.20
N LYS A 109 -3.72 -32.34 8.58
CA LYS A 109 -5.06 -32.88 8.27
C LYS A 109 -5.35 -32.90 6.77
N SER A 110 -4.90 -31.86 6.04
CA SER A 110 -5.06 -31.78 4.58
C SER A 110 -4.03 -32.61 3.79
N GLY A 111 -3.02 -33.18 4.46
CA GLY A 111 -2.00 -33.99 3.82
C GLY A 111 -0.93 -33.24 3.07
N VAL A 112 -0.65 -32.01 3.46
CA VAL A 112 0.46 -31.20 2.91
C VAL A 112 1.79 -31.74 3.42
N ASN A 113 2.73 -31.96 2.50
CA ASN A 113 4.12 -32.27 2.85
C ASN A 113 4.89 -30.98 3.11
N LEU A 114 5.09 -30.64 4.39
CA LEU A 114 5.82 -29.46 4.83
C LEU A 114 7.31 -29.77 5.04
N TYR A 115 8.18 -28.95 4.43
CA TYR A 115 9.61 -28.99 4.62
C TYR A 115 10.12 -27.61 5.07
N CYS A 116 10.61 -27.52 6.30
CA CYS A 116 11.23 -26.33 6.88
C CYS A 116 12.76 -26.37 6.74
N GLY A 117 13.40 -25.21 6.65
CA GLY A 117 14.84 -25.09 6.44
C GLY A 117 15.28 -25.23 4.97
N TYR A 118 14.32 -25.28 4.04
CA TYR A 118 14.58 -25.41 2.61
C TYR A 118 14.62 -24.05 1.92
N THR A 119 15.76 -23.69 1.38
CA THR A 119 15.96 -22.42 0.70
C THR A 119 15.88 -22.59 -0.82
N PRO A 120 14.91 -21.96 -1.52
CA PRO A 120 14.85 -22.02 -2.98
C PRO A 120 16.08 -21.35 -3.59
N THR A 121 16.69 -21.98 -4.62
CA THR A 121 17.92 -21.50 -5.24
C THR A 121 17.77 -21.20 -6.72
N ALA A 122 16.83 -21.88 -7.41
CA ALA A 122 16.61 -21.70 -8.83
C ALA A 122 15.22 -22.13 -9.26
N LEU A 123 14.81 -21.67 -10.45
CA LEU A 123 13.62 -22.16 -11.17
C LEU A 123 14.05 -23.21 -12.20
N LEU A 124 13.28 -24.28 -12.31
CA LEU A 124 13.35 -25.23 -13.41
C LEU A 124 12.31 -24.83 -14.46
N VAL A 125 12.72 -24.58 -15.70
CA VAL A 125 11.84 -24.10 -16.76
C VAL A 125 11.95 -24.93 -18.05
N ASP A 126 10.87 -24.91 -18.82
CA ASP A 126 10.74 -25.51 -20.13
C ASP A 126 10.07 -24.48 -21.05
N GLY A 127 10.89 -23.80 -21.85
CA GLY A 127 10.43 -22.60 -22.59
C GLY A 127 9.97 -21.51 -21.62
N ASN A 128 8.70 -21.11 -21.75
CA ASN A 128 8.06 -20.11 -20.87
C ASN A 128 7.23 -20.74 -19.74
N ARG A 129 7.45 -22.02 -19.44
CA ARG A 129 6.73 -22.73 -18.37
C ARG A 129 7.67 -23.11 -17.23
N VAL A 130 7.34 -22.68 -16.03
CA VAL A 130 7.99 -23.18 -14.81
C VAL A 130 7.51 -24.61 -14.55
N ARG A 131 8.46 -25.50 -14.30
CA ARG A 131 8.25 -26.94 -14.06
C ARG A 131 8.61 -27.34 -12.65
N GLY A 132 9.02 -26.41 -11.82
CA GLY A 132 9.41 -26.62 -10.44
C GLY A 132 10.53 -25.71 -10.00
N VAL A 133 11.18 -26.09 -8.91
CA VAL A 133 12.28 -25.32 -8.30
C VAL A 133 13.43 -26.23 -7.90
N LEU A 134 14.60 -25.65 -7.78
CA LEU A 134 15.71 -26.20 -7.01
C LEU A 134 15.72 -25.55 -5.64
N ALA A 135 15.95 -26.36 -4.60
CA ALA A 135 16.05 -25.87 -3.24
C ALA A 135 17.24 -26.55 -2.52
N PHE A 136 17.91 -25.78 -1.66
CA PHE A 136 18.97 -26.28 -0.80
C PHE A 136 18.33 -26.79 0.52
N ASP A 137 18.60 -28.03 0.88
CA ASP A 137 18.01 -28.70 2.06
C ASP A 137 18.90 -28.63 3.32
N GLY A 138 20.02 -27.92 3.24
CA GLY A 138 21.04 -27.83 4.27
C GLY A 138 22.31 -28.63 3.93
N GLU A 139 22.23 -29.61 3.04
CA GLU A 139 23.35 -30.44 2.60
C GLU A 139 23.59 -30.36 1.09
N LYS A 140 22.54 -30.40 0.29
CA LYS A 140 22.62 -30.41 -1.19
C LYS A 140 21.46 -29.65 -1.84
N GLU A 141 21.61 -29.32 -3.11
CA GLU A 141 20.48 -28.91 -3.94
C GLU A 141 19.64 -30.13 -4.32
N ILE A 142 18.32 -30.01 -4.13
CA ILE A 142 17.31 -30.97 -4.57
C ILE A 142 16.46 -30.37 -5.68
N VAL A 143 16.00 -31.20 -6.59
CA VAL A 143 15.17 -30.81 -7.73
C VAL A 143 13.72 -31.26 -7.48
N ILE A 144 12.80 -30.30 -7.39
CA ILE A 144 11.39 -30.54 -7.12
C ILE A 144 10.58 -30.21 -8.38
N ARG A 145 9.93 -31.21 -8.95
CA ARG A 145 9.00 -31.03 -10.08
C ARG A 145 7.62 -30.66 -9.57
N ALA A 146 6.99 -29.69 -10.25
CA ALA A 146 5.61 -29.29 -9.99
C ALA A 146 4.85 -28.95 -11.28
N ASP A 147 3.53 -29.19 -11.29
CA ASP A 147 2.66 -28.75 -12.39
C ASP A 147 2.35 -27.25 -12.27
N VAL A 148 2.13 -26.77 -11.01
CA VAL A 148 1.98 -25.35 -10.67
C VAL A 148 2.86 -25.02 -9.46
N THR A 149 3.63 -23.95 -9.57
CA THR A 149 4.44 -23.38 -8.48
C THR A 149 3.79 -22.08 -7.98
N ILE A 150 3.63 -21.94 -6.66
CA ILE A 150 3.14 -20.73 -6.01
C ILE A 150 4.32 -20.04 -5.31
N ASP A 151 4.72 -18.86 -5.79
CA ASP A 151 5.66 -17.99 -5.08
C ASP A 151 4.95 -17.26 -3.95
N ALA A 152 5.08 -17.78 -2.74
CA ALA A 152 4.53 -17.20 -1.51
C ALA A 152 5.63 -16.62 -0.60
N THR A 153 6.79 -16.30 -1.18
CA THR A 153 7.97 -15.77 -0.45
C THR A 153 7.81 -14.31 -0.01
N SER A 154 6.68 -13.72 -0.23
CA SER A 154 6.34 -12.31 0.05
C SER A 154 7.11 -11.27 -0.77
N ASP A 155 8.39 -11.50 -1.02
CA ASP A 155 9.29 -10.60 -1.73
C ASP A 155 9.52 -11.02 -3.19
N GLY A 156 8.74 -12.01 -3.68
CA GLY A 156 8.82 -12.49 -5.05
C GLY A 156 10.18 -13.11 -5.40
N PHE A 157 10.73 -13.91 -4.49
CA PHE A 157 12.06 -14.48 -4.67
C PHE A 157 12.17 -15.26 -5.99
N LEU A 158 11.15 -16.07 -6.32
CA LEU A 158 11.13 -16.81 -7.58
C LEU A 158 10.84 -15.89 -8.78
N ILE A 159 9.94 -14.93 -8.61
CA ILE A 159 9.63 -13.94 -9.66
C ILE A 159 10.85 -13.11 -10.06
N ARG A 160 11.78 -12.84 -9.13
CA ARG A 160 13.03 -12.13 -9.42
C ARG A 160 13.90 -12.84 -10.47
N MET A 161 13.78 -14.15 -10.57
CA MET A 161 14.52 -14.97 -11.54
C MET A 161 13.92 -14.93 -12.93
N LEU A 162 12.63 -14.54 -13.07
CA LEU A 162 11.96 -14.47 -14.37
C LEU A 162 12.32 -13.15 -15.10
N PRO A 163 12.44 -13.17 -16.44
CA PRO A 163 12.66 -11.99 -17.26
C PRO A 163 11.34 -11.21 -17.52
N VAL A 164 10.58 -10.96 -16.46
CA VAL A 164 9.39 -10.08 -16.49
C VAL A 164 9.77 -8.69 -16.04
N GLU A 165 9.03 -7.68 -16.48
CA GLU A 165 9.21 -6.31 -15.99
C GLU A 165 8.89 -6.25 -14.49
N LYS A 166 9.75 -5.54 -13.76
CA LYS A 166 9.68 -5.42 -12.30
C LYS A 166 9.76 -3.97 -11.89
N SER A 167 9.03 -3.60 -10.84
CA SER A 167 9.06 -2.27 -10.26
C SER A 167 9.18 -2.32 -8.74
N TYR A 168 9.79 -1.28 -8.19
CA TYR A 168 9.98 -1.08 -6.75
C TYR A 168 9.61 0.36 -6.41
N GLY A 169 9.05 0.56 -5.22
CA GLY A 169 8.72 1.90 -4.77
C GLY A 169 7.69 2.60 -5.66
N ARG A 170 7.60 3.90 -5.54
CA ARG A 170 6.63 4.73 -6.27
C ARG A 170 7.20 5.22 -7.59
N SER A 171 6.32 5.50 -8.55
CA SER A 171 6.69 6.02 -9.87
C SER A 171 7.41 7.37 -9.79
N ARG A 172 7.07 8.20 -8.81
CA ARG A 172 7.75 9.46 -8.53
C ARG A 172 8.45 9.38 -7.17
N GLY A 173 9.70 9.80 -7.12
CA GLY A 173 10.52 9.77 -5.91
C GLY A 173 11.13 8.40 -5.59
N GLY A 174 10.65 7.30 -6.18
CA GLY A 174 11.20 5.94 -6.01
C GLY A 174 11.10 5.36 -4.59
N GLN A 175 10.49 6.09 -3.67
CA GLN A 175 10.42 5.72 -2.25
C GLN A 175 9.47 4.56 -2.01
N MET A 176 9.93 3.57 -1.24
CA MET A 176 9.08 2.52 -0.70
C MET A 176 8.43 2.96 0.62
N ALA A 177 7.38 2.27 1.05
CA ALA A 177 6.82 2.48 2.37
C ALA A 177 7.85 2.10 3.46
N PRO A 178 7.91 2.85 4.60
CA PRO A 178 8.83 2.52 5.68
C PRO A 178 8.51 1.13 6.25
N PHE A 179 9.57 0.38 6.58
CA PHE A 179 9.43 -0.90 7.26
C PHE A 179 9.04 -0.72 8.73
N SER A 180 8.56 -1.76 9.36
CA SER A 180 8.23 -1.74 10.78
C SER A 180 8.98 -2.77 11.60
N VAL A 181 9.12 -2.43 12.88
CA VAL A 181 9.47 -3.39 13.93
C VAL A 181 8.37 -3.46 14.96
N PHE A 182 8.16 -4.65 15.49
CA PHE A 182 7.15 -4.94 16.50
C PHE A 182 7.81 -5.36 17.81
N SER A 183 7.34 -4.80 18.91
CA SER A 183 7.75 -5.20 20.24
C SER A 183 6.55 -5.50 21.12
N THR A 184 6.70 -6.49 22.00
CA THR A 184 5.74 -6.79 23.06
C THR A 184 6.38 -6.51 24.40
N PHE A 185 5.69 -5.80 25.28
CA PHE A 185 6.16 -5.45 26.60
C PHE A 185 5.02 -5.49 27.63
N PHE A 186 5.39 -5.58 28.91
CA PHE A 186 4.47 -5.45 30.03
C PHE A 186 4.57 -4.03 30.60
N ASP A 187 3.44 -3.33 30.72
CA ASP A 187 3.40 -1.93 31.18
C ASP A 187 3.11 -1.79 32.69
N GLY A 188 3.12 -2.90 33.44
CA GLY A 188 2.78 -2.99 34.85
C GLY A 188 1.35 -3.49 35.10
N GLU A 189 0.46 -3.36 34.11
CA GLU A 189 -0.94 -3.80 34.22
C GLU A 189 -1.28 -4.88 33.20
N LYS A 190 -0.83 -4.71 31.96
CA LYS A 190 -1.15 -5.61 30.86
C LYS A 190 -0.05 -5.67 29.80
N TYR A 191 -0.13 -6.70 28.98
CA TYR A 191 0.75 -6.84 27.83
C TYR A 191 0.30 -5.91 26.73
N ARG A 192 1.26 -5.17 26.19
CA ARG A 192 1.10 -4.24 25.07
C ARG A 192 1.96 -4.68 23.92
N MET A 193 1.43 -4.46 22.73
CA MET A 193 2.17 -4.59 21.49
C MET A 193 2.27 -3.24 20.83
N VAL A 194 3.45 -2.89 20.34
CA VAL A 194 3.70 -1.63 19.64
C VAL A 194 4.32 -1.94 18.30
N ASN A 195 3.67 -1.39 17.26
CA ASN A 195 4.21 -1.29 15.91
C ASN A 195 4.84 0.10 15.73
N ARG A 196 6.06 0.14 15.24
CA ARG A 196 6.78 1.37 14.94
C ARG A 196 7.31 1.36 13.53
N ASP A 197 7.06 2.45 12.79
CA ASP A 197 7.75 2.70 11.54
C ASP A 197 9.23 2.93 11.84
N ALA A 198 10.10 2.25 11.11
CA ALA A 198 11.50 2.17 11.46
C ALA A 198 12.45 2.80 10.43
N GLY A 199 11.89 3.43 9.41
CA GLY A 199 12.65 4.08 8.33
C GLY A 199 12.58 3.32 7.02
N TYR A 200 13.43 3.69 6.09
CA TYR A 200 13.46 3.14 4.74
C TYR A 200 14.57 2.10 4.62
N ILE A 201 14.29 1.03 3.92
CA ILE A 201 15.16 -0.13 3.77
C ILE A 201 15.13 -0.60 2.32
N ASP A 202 16.26 -1.04 1.79
CA ASP A 202 16.29 -1.85 0.59
C ASP A 202 16.20 -3.33 1.01
N PRO A 203 15.06 -4.00 0.81
CA PRO A 203 14.88 -5.39 1.23
C PRO A 203 15.71 -6.37 0.40
N TYR A 204 16.36 -5.92 -0.68
CA TYR A 204 17.17 -6.72 -1.59
C TYR A 204 18.68 -6.49 -1.43
N ASP A 205 19.09 -5.49 -0.63
CA ASP A 205 20.45 -5.33 -0.13
C ASP A 205 20.56 -5.90 1.29
N CYS A 206 21.10 -7.09 1.43
CA CYS A 206 21.26 -7.77 2.72
C CYS A 206 22.07 -6.96 3.74
N ARG A 207 22.98 -6.10 3.31
CA ARG A 207 23.81 -5.27 4.19
C ARG A 207 22.99 -4.10 4.73
N ASP A 208 22.25 -3.41 3.84
CA ASP A 208 21.35 -2.33 4.24
C ASP A 208 20.23 -2.87 5.13
N PHE A 209 19.65 -4.01 4.74
CA PHE A 209 18.61 -4.70 5.51
C PHE A 209 19.09 -5.02 6.94
N SER A 210 20.23 -5.70 7.08
CA SER A 210 20.77 -6.10 8.39
C SER A 210 21.10 -4.89 9.26
N ARG A 211 21.80 -3.90 8.70
CA ARG A 211 22.18 -2.69 9.42
C ARG A 211 20.97 -1.93 9.95
N LYS A 212 19.98 -1.66 9.09
CA LYS A 212 18.79 -0.87 9.45
C LYS A 212 17.86 -1.63 10.38
N THR A 213 17.71 -2.93 10.21
CA THR A 213 16.93 -3.76 11.13
C THR A 213 17.55 -3.78 12.53
N MET A 214 18.86 -3.97 12.65
CA MET A 214 19.56 -3.92 13.94
C MET A 214 19.41 -2.54 14.61
N HIS A 215 19.57 -1.47 13.85
CA HIS A 215 19.37 -0.11 14.36
C HIS A 215 17.94 0.09 14.90
N ALA A 216 16.94 -0.30 14.11
CA ALA A 216 15.53 -0.18 14.49
C ALA A 216 15.17 -0.99 15.74
N HIS A 217 15.70 -2.20 15.88
CA HIS A 217 15.51 -3.02 17.09
C HIS A 217 16.15 -2.36 18.31
N ARG A 218 17.35 -1.78 18.19
CA ARG A 218 17.99 -1.03 19.27
C ARG A 218 17.16 0.18 19.68
N GLN A 219 16.64 0.95 18.73
CA GLN A 219 15.78 2.10 19.00
C GLN A 219 14.46 1.68 19.66
N ALA A 220 13.83 0.62 19.18
CA ALA A 220 12.62 0.06 19.77
C ALA A 220 12.85 -0.37 21.22
N SER A 221 14.00 -0.98 21.52
CA SER A 221 14.40 -1.37 22.87
C SER A 221 14.57 -0.16 23.79
N ASN A 222 15.17 0.92 23.29
CA ASN A 222 15.37 2.14 24.07
C ASN A 222 14.06 2.82 24.48
N LEU A 223 13.03 2.75 23.63
CA LEU A 223 11.72 3.36 23.90
C LEU A 223 10.93 2.67 25.01
N VAL A 224 11.31 1.46 25.41
CA VAL A 224 10.62 0.68 26.44
C VAL A 224 11.49 0.42 27.68
N ARG A 225 12.54 1.22 27.88
CA ARG A 225 13.53 1.05 28.98
C ARG A 225 12.90 0.91 30.36
N GLU A 226 11.82 1.61 30.62
CA GLU A 226 11.12 1.58 31.93
C GLU A 226 10.04 0.50 31.98
N ARG A 227 9.93 -0.34 30.96
CA ARG A 227 8.92 -1.37 30.85
C ARG A 227 9.57 -2.72 30.58
N GLN A 228 8.98 -3.76 31.13
CA GLN A 228 9.49 -5.10 30.88
C GLN A 228 9.25 -5.50 29.42
N MET A 229 10.31 -5.48 28.60
CA MET A 229 10.24 -6.02 27.25
C MET A 229 10.21 -7.55 27.31
N LEU A 230 9.29 -8.14 26.58
CA LEU A 230 9.12 -9.59 26.51
C LEU A 230 9.63 -10.16 25.19
N ASN A 231 9.40 -9.47 24.09
CA ASN A 231 9.75 -9.97 22.76
C ASN A 231 9.93 -8.83 21.76
N LEU A 232 10.92 -8.98 20.90
CA LEU A 232 11.06 -8.31 19.62
C LEU A 232 10.71 -9.31 18.52
N ALA A 233 9.93 -8.90 17.54
CA ALA A 233 9.59 -9.77 16.43
C ALA A 233 10.84 -10.25 15.69
N SER A 234 10.91 -11.52 15.38
CA SER A 234 12.03 -12.11 14.62
C SER A 234 12.01 -11.69 13.15
N HIS A 235 10.82 -11.36 12.62
CA HIS A 235 10.64 -10.88 11.26
C HIS A 235 10.41 -9.38 11.21
N THR A 236 11.10 -8.71 10.30
CA THR A 236 10.94 -7.28 10.01
C THR A 236 9.73 -7.06 9.09
N GLY A 237 8.89 -6.10 9.45
CA GLY A 237 7.68 -5.77 8.69
C GLY A 237 7.96 -4.94 7.45
N VAL A 238 8.50 -5.54 6.40
CA VAL A 238 8.61 -4.91 5.08
C VAL A 238 7.21 -4.79 4.49
N ARG A 239 6.73 -3.55 4.30
CA ARG A 239 5.36 -3.28 3.81
C ARG A 239 5.25 -3.35 2.30
N GLU A 240 6.23 -2.79 1.61
CA GLU A 240 6.25 -2.69 0.16
C GLU A 240 7.49 -3.40 -0.38
N GLY A 241 7.32 -4.18 -1.42
CA GLY A 241 8.39 -4.95 -2.03
C GLY A 241 8.26 -4.98 -3.54
N LEU A 242 8.79 -6.03 -4.16
CA LEU A 242 8.71 -6.27 -5.58
C LEU A 242 7.26 -6.28 -6.06
N ARG A 243 7.02 -5.58 -7.14
CA ARG A 243 5.86 -5.73 -8.03
C ARG A 243 6.37 -6.16 -9.41
N PHE A 244 5.56 -6.90 -10.12
CA PHE A 244 5.92 -7.37 -11.46
C PHE A 244 4.79 -7.09 -12.45
N GLN A 245 5.08 -7.10 -13.74
CA GLN A 245 4.06 -7.05 -14.76
C GLN A 245 3.36 -8.42 -14.85
N GLY A 246 2.09 -8.45 -14.44
CA GLY A 246 1.20 -9.61 -14.57
C GLY A 246 0.39 -9.56 -15.87
N GLU A 247 -0.44 -10.59 -16.08
CA GLU A 247 -1.42 -10.61 -17.17
C GLU A 247 -2.46 -9.50 -17.02
N GLU A 248 -2.82 -9.15 -15.78
CA GLU A 248 -3.61 -7.98 -15.40
C GLU A 248 -2.88 -7.21 -14.30
N MET A 249 -3.23 -5.96 -14.13
CA MET A 249 -2.67 -5.11 -13.08
C MET A 249 -3.78 -4.52 -12.22
N LEU A 250 -3.68 -4.66 -10.90
CA LEU A 250 -4.55 -3.98 -9.95
C LEU A 250 -4.11 -2.51 -9.82
N ARG A 251 -4.93 -1.58 -10.30
CA ARG A 251 -4.65 -0.15 -10.34
C ARG A 251 -5.56 0.61 -9.37
N TYR A 252 -4.99 1.53 -8.58
CA TYR A 252 -5.79 2.39 -7.71
C TYR A 252 -6.78 3.27 -8.51
N GLU A 253 -6.40 3.68 -9.72
CA GLU A 253 -7.26 4.43 -10.61
C GLU A 253 -8.56 3.67 -10.94
N ASP A 254 -8.45 2.38 -11.29
CA ASP A 254 -9.62 1.55 -11.59
C ASP A 254 -10.52 1.41 -10.35
N VAL A 255 -9.90 1.18 -9.21
CA VAL A 255 -10.61 1.02 -7.93
C VAL A 255 -11.30 2.31 -7.51
N LEU A 256 -10.61 3.45 -7.50
CA LEU A 256 -11.20 4.74 -7.12
C LEU A 256 -12.30 5.21 -8.07
N LEU A 257 -12.24 4.81 -9.34
CA LEU A 257 -13.27 5.09 -10.34
C LEU A 257 -14.36 4.01 -10.45
N GLY A 258 -14.36 3.03 -9.54
CA GLY A 258 -15.41 2.01 -9.44
C GLY A 258 -15.36 0.92 -10.52
N ARG A 259 -14.21 0.70 -11.16
CA ARG A 259 -14.06 -0.33 -12.21
C ARG A 259 -13.78 -1.70 -11.60
N THR A 260 -14.43 -2.73 -12.13
CA THR A 260 -14.27 -4.12 -11.69
C THR A 260 -13.69 -4.96 -12.84
N PRO A 261 -12.68 -5.81 -12.61
CA PRO A 261 -12.15 -6.72 -13.62
C PRO A 261 -13.17 -7.81 -13.96
N GLU A 262 -13.01 -8.44 -15.13
CA GLU A 262 -13.89 -9.52 -15.58
C GLU A 262 -13.84 -10.73 -14.64
N LYS A 263 -12.62 -11.13 -14.25
CA LYS A 263 -12.39 -12.25 -13.33
C LYS A 263 -11.74 -11.76 -12.04
N VAL A 264 -12.50 -11.77 -10.96
CA VAL A 264 -12.04 -11.39 -9.63
C VAL A 264 -11.51 -12.63 -8.91
N LEU A 265 -10.25 -12.59 -8.46
CA LEU A 265 -9.66 -13.65 -7.66
C LEU A 265 -10.29 -13.68 -6.26
N PHE A 266 -10.29 -12.54 -5.59
CA PHE A 266 -10.99 -12.34 -4.32
C PHE A 266 -11.23 -10.85 -4.08
N TRP A 267 -12.08 -10.54 -3.10
CA TRP A 267 -12.31 -9.17 -2.67
C TRP A 267 -11.49 -8.89 -1.40
N ALA A 268 -10.59 -7.93 -1.50
CA ALA A 268 -9.91 -7.35 -0.34
C ALA A 268 -10.74 -6.20 0.26
N TYR A 269 -10.45 -5.85 1.51
CA TYR A 269 -11.12 -4.74 2.19
C TYR A 269 -10.13 -3.99 3.07
N SER A 270 -9.78 -2.79 2.67
CA SER A 270 -8.84 -1.92 3.41
C SER A 270 -9.00 -0.46 3.01
N ASP A 271 -8.48 0.45 3.82
CA ASP A 271 -8.11 1.78 3.33
C ASP A 271 -6.78 1.71 2.54
N LEU A 272 -6.37 2.84 1.98
CA LEU A 272 -5.11 2.94 1.25
C LEU A 272 -3.90 3.05 2.19
N ASP A 273 -3.78 2.25 3.21
CA ASP A 273 -2.80 2.26 4.32
C ASP A 273 -1.35 2.63 3.92
N VAL A 274 -1.19 3.86 3.46
CA VAL A 274 0.08 4.38 2.93
C VAL A 274 0.87 5.05 4.05
N HIS A 275 2.08 4.57 4.31
CA HIS A 275 3.00 5.10 5.30
C HIS A 275 4.11 5.93 4.65
N GLY A 276 4.62 6.97 5.35
CA GLY A 276 5.79 7.75 4.96
C GLY A 276 5.68 8.35 3.54
N HIS A 277 4.62 9.08 3.24
CA HIS A 277 4.24 9.39 1.88
C HIS A 277 4.38 10.86 1.52
N LEU A 278 5.05 11.13 0.40
CA LEU A 278 5.20 12.47 -0.20
C LEU A 278 3.99 12.77 -1.11
N ARG A 279 2.85 13.13 -0.52
CA ARG A 279 1.57 13.34 -1.24
C ARG A 279 1.64 14.41 -2.31
N ALA A 280 2.52 15.38 -2.17
CA ALA A 280 2.72 16.42 -3.17
C ALA A 280 3.28 15.89 -4.50
N LEU A 281 3.90 14.71 -4.51
CA LEU A 281 4.41 14.05 -5.71
C LEU A 281 3.40 13.11 -6.37
N ASP A 282 2.26 12.87 -5.72
CA ASP A 282 1.20 12.04 -6.30
C ASP A 282 0.54 12.71 -7.49
N ASP A 283 -0.14 11.90 -8.30
CA ASP A 283 -0.97 12.44 -9.37
C ASP A 283 -2.25 13.12 -8.84
N GLU A 284 -2.96 13.73 -9.76
CA GLU A 284 -4.13 14.54 -9.44
C GLU A 284 -5.27 13.71 -8.84
N LEU A 285 -5.48 12.48 -9.33
CA LEU A 285 -6.56 11.60 -8.86
C LEU A 285 -6.33 11.22 -7.40
N PHE A 286 -5.10 10.77 -7.07
CA PHE A 286 -4.76 10.37 -5.71
C PHE A 286 -4.76 11.58 -4.74
N GLN A 287 -4.22 12.73 -5.18
CA GLN A 287 -4.30 13.96 -4.39
C GLN A 287 -5.75 14.40 -4.16
N THR A 288 -6.64 14.22 -5.14
CA THR A 288 -8.06 14.54 -4.96
C THR A 288 -8.68 13.65 -3.90
N TRP A 289 -8.45 12.35 -3.96
CA TRP A 289 -8.96 11.41 -2.96
C TRP A 289 -8.40 11.69 -1.56
N TRP A 290 -7.08 11.71 -1.45
CA TRP A 290 -6.40 11.74 -0.16
C TRP A 290 -6.34 13.13 0.49
N VAL A 291 -5.92 14.14 -0.30
CA VAL A 291 -5.64 15.50 0.21
C VAL A 291 -6.87 16.37 0.16
N VAL A 292 -7.51 16.47 -1.00
CA VAL A 292 -8.56 17.47 -1.22
C VAL A 292 -9.90 17.02 -0.67
N SER A 293 -10.27 15.75 -0.89
CA SER A 293 -11.53 15.19 -0.36
C SER A 293 -11.40 14.60 1.05
N ASN A 294 -10.17 14.50 1.60
CA ASN A 294 -9.93 13.90 2.92
C ASN A 294 -10.55 12.49 3.10
N LEU A 295 -10.50 11.65 2.07
CA LEU A 295 -11.04 10.30 2.10
C LEU A 295 -9.98 9.22 2.42
N ALA A 296 -8.85 9.63 3.01
CA ALA A 296 -7.69 8.80 3.29
C ALA A 296 -7.99 7.52 4.07
N THR A 297 -8.96 7.54 5.00
CA THR A 297 -9.32 6.38 5.82
C THR A 297 -10.69 5.80 5.46
N ALA A 298 -11.25 6.16 4.31
CA ALA A 298 -12.37 5.43 3.75
C ALA A 298 -11.87 4.03 3.34
N ALA A 299 -12.54 3.01 3.84
CA ALA A 299 -12.24 1.63 3.48
C ALA A 299 -12.88 1.28 2.14
N ILE A 300 -12.17 0.50 1.37
CA ILE A 300 -12.52 0.17 -0.01
C ILE A 300 -12.65 -1.34 -0.14
N ARG A 301 -13.69 -1.78 -0.81
CA ARG A 301 -13.84 -3.15 -1.32
C ARG A 301 -13.07 -3.22 -2.64
N ILE A 302 -11.99 -3.98 -2.65
CA ILE A 302 -11.02 -4.01 -3.75
C ILE A 302 -11.13 -5.34 -4.50
N PRO A 303 -11.56 -5.33 -5.77
CA PRO A 303 -11.60 -6.53 -6.59
C PRO A 303 -10.20 -6.85 -7.13
N VAL A 304 -9.53 -7.83 -6.56
CA VAL A 304 -8.20 -8.25 -7.03
C VAL A 304 -8.35 -9.07 -8.31
N PRO A 305 -7.77 -8.64 -9.46
CA PRO A 305 -7.87 -9.37 -10.72
C PRO A 305 -7.20 -10.74 -10.64
N MET A 306 -7.77 -11.74 -11.31
CA MET A 306 -7.17 -13.08 -11.36
C MET A 306 -5.79 -13.07 -12.04
N GLY A 307 -5.61 -12.27 -13.07
CA GLY A 307 -4.34 -12.11 -13.77
C GLY A 307 -3.27 -11.32 -13.00
N ALA A 308 -3.62 -10.67 -11.88
CA ALA A 308 -2.65 -9.93 -11.08
C ALA A 308 -1.64 -10.83 -10.34
N VAL A 309 -1.94 -12.11 -10.18
CA VAL A 309 -1.03 -13.08 -9.55
C VAL A 309 -0.25 -13.92 -10.58
N VAL A 310 -0.45 -13.68 -11.87
CA VAL A 310 0.15 -14.45 -12.97
C VAL A 310 1.20 -13.60 -13.69
N PRO A 311 2.49 -13.95 -13.66
CA PRO A 311 3.53 -13.23 -14.38
C PRO A 311 3.28 -13.26 -15.90
N LYS A 312 3.31 -12.10 -16.54
CA LYS A 312 2.97 -11.95 -17.96
C LYS A 312 3.81 -12.83 -18.85
N GLY A 313 3.12 -13.62 -19.69
CA GLY A 313 3.74 -14.53 -20.66
C GLY A 313 4.32 -15.81 -20.06
N TRP A 314 4.25 -16.02 -18.72
CA TRP A 314 4.74 -17.23 -18.06
C TRP A 314 3.61 -18.16 -17.65
N ARG A 315 3.90 -19.46 -17.63
CA ARG A 315 2.99 -20.54 -17.21
C ARG A 315 3.60 -21.34 -16.08
N GLY A 316 2.75 -22.08 -15.37
CA GLY A 316 3.19 -22.99 -14.30
C GLY A 316 3.72 -22.27 -13.05
N ILE A 317 3.60 -20.95 -12.96
CA ILE A 317 3.94 -20.15 -11.78
C ILE A 317 2.91 -19.06 -11.55
N VAL A 318 2.55 -18.87 -10.29
CA VAL A 318 1.69 -17.78 -9.78
C VAL A 318 2.24 -17.26 -8.45
N THR A 319 1.76 -16.12 -7.98
CA THR A 319 2.16 -15.57 -6.67
C THR A 319 1.03 -15.64 -5.65
N ALA A 320 1.38 -15.72 -4.37
CA ALA A 320 0.46 -15.54 -3.26
C ALA A 320 1.15 -14.70 -2.17
N GLY A 321 0.74 -13.45 -2.03
CA GLY A 321 1.35 -12.52 -1.08
C GLY A 321 1.39 -11.09 -1.62
N ARG A 322 2.17 -10.23 -0.95
CA ARG A 322 2.25 -8.82 -1.37
C ARG A 322 3.01 -8.60 -2.69
N CYS A 323 3.77 -9.57 -3.18
CA CYS A 323 4.35 -9.56 -4.52
C CYS A 323 3.27 -9.94 -5.53
N LEU A 324 2.67 -8.96 -6.17
CA LEU A 324 1.64 -9.12 -7.19
C LEU A 324 1.75 -7.99 -8.23
N SER A 325 1.03 -8.13 -9.34
CA SER A 325 0.89 -7.06 -10.34
C SER A 325 -0.09 -6.01 -9.85
N ALA A 326 0.44 -4.97 -9.23
CA ALA A 326 -0.32 -3.85 -8.69
C ALA A 326 0.51 -2.57 -8.75
N ASP A 327 -0.13 -1.41 -8.67
CA ASP A 327 0.61 -0.20 -8.33
C ASP A 327 0.97 -0.16 -6.83
N SER A 328 1.80 0.80 -6.41
CA SER A 328 2.28 0.85 -5.03
C SER A 328 1.16 1.13 -4.01
N TYR A 329 0.11 1.86 -4.40
CA TYR A 329 -1.02 2.15 -3.52
C TYR A 329 -1.86 0.92 -3.27
N MET A 330 -2.15 0.16 -4.32
CA MET A 330 -2.91 -1.07 -4.22
C MET A 330 -2.11 -2.18 -3.52
N GLN A 331 -0.80 -2.28 -3.74
CA GLN A 331 0.04 -3.18 -2.96
C GLN A 331 -0.07 -2.88 -1.46
N ASN A 332 -0.07 -1.60 -1.07
CA ASN A 332 -0.24 -1.20 0.32
C ASN A 332 -1.66 -1.47 0.87
N ALA A 333 -2.69 -1.41 0.04
CA ALA A 333 -4.07 -1.68 0.44
C ALA A 333 -4.35 -3.18 0.65
N VAL A 334 -3.88 -4.04 -0.28
CA VAL A 334 -4.25 -5.47 -0.27
C VAL A 334 -3.32 -6.36 0.56
N ARG A 335 -2.28 -5.82 1.21
CA ARG A 335 -1.32 -6.59 2.04
C ARG A 335 -1.79 -6.87 3.47
N MET A 336 -3.02 -6.54 3.82
CA MET A 336 -3.55 -6.78 5.17
C MET A 336 -3.56 -8.28 5.48
N VAL A 337 -3.32 -8.64 6.74
CA VAL A 337 -3.10 -10.05 7.13
C VAL A 337 -4.28 -10.95 6.73
N ARG A 338 -5.53 -10.49 6.96
CA ARG A 338 -6.72 -11.23 6.52
C ARG A 338 -6.78 -11.42 5.02
N ASP A 339 -6.46 -10.35 4.27
CA ASP A 339 -6.46 -10.40 2.81
C ASP A 339 -5.36 -11.32 2.27
N MET A 340 -4.20 -11.40 2.97
CA MET A 340 -3.14 -12.36 2.62
C MET A 340 -3.57 -13.82 2.85
N PHE A 341 -4.27 -14.12 3.94
CA PHE A 341 -4.81 -15.45 4.18
C PHE A 341 -5.80 -15.85 3.09
N ARG A 342 -6.70 -14.95 2.77
CA ARG A 342 -7.73 -15.10 1.76
C ARG A 342 -7.15 -15.25 0.35
N MET A 343 -6.17 -14.41 -0.01
CA MET A 343 -5.43 -14.54 -1.26
C MET A 343 -4.79 -15.93 -1.37
N GLY A 344 -4.16 -16.39 -0.29
CA GLY A 344 -3.56 -17.73 -0.25
C GLY A 344 -4.60 -18.81 -0.56
N GLU A 345 -5.72 -18.82 0.15
CA GLU A 345 -6.78 -19.81 -0.03
C GLU A 345 -7.36 -19.79 -1.46
N CYS A 346 -7.57 -18.60 -2.02
CA CYS A 346 -8.07 -18.41 -3.39
C CYS A 346 -7.05 -18.88 -4.44
N VAL A 347 -5.78 -18.47 -4.32
CA VAL A 347 -4.70 -18.90 -5.23
C VAL A 347 -4.49 -20.43 -5.15
N GLY A 348 -4.46 -21.00 -3.95
CA GLY A 348 -4.31 -22.44 -3.76
C GLY A 348 -5.45 -23.23 -4.40
N THR A 349 -6.69 -22.76 -4.26
CA THR A 349 -7.86 -23.37 -4.90
C THR A 349 -7.75 -23.34 -6.43
N ALA A 350 -7.39 -22.19 -7.00
CA ALA A 350 -7.21 -22.04 -8.44
C ALA A 350 -6.03 -22.87 -8.98
N ALA A 351 -4.92 -22.91 -8.24
CA ALA A 351 -3.75 -23.73 -8.58
C ALA A 351 -4.05 -25.23 -8.59
N ALA A 352 -4.86 -25.70 -7.64
CA ALA A 352 -5.31 -27.10 -7.62
C ALA A 352 -6.18 -27.44 -8.84
N ILE A 353 -7.11 -26.58 -9.21
CA ILE A 353 -7.93 -26.75 -10.43
C ILE A 353 -7.02 -26.85 -11.66
N ALA A 354 -6.10 -25.89 -11.82
CA ALA A 354 -5.17 -25.85 -12.94
C ALA A 354 -4.30 -27.12 -13.02
N ALA A 355 -3.76 -27.57 -11.88
CA ALA A 355 -2.89 -28.75 -11.82
C ALA A 355 -3.62 -30.06 -12.10
N LEU A 356 -4.83 -30.24 -11.55
CA LEU A 356 -5.63 -31.44 -11.70
C LEU A 356 -6.24 -31.59 -13.10
N GLU A 357 -6.57 -30.47 -13.73
CA GLU A 357 -7.14 -30.45 -15.10
C GLU A 357 -6.06 -30.34 -16.18
N HIS A 358 -4.77 -30.23 -15.77
CA HIS A 358 -3.62 -30.00 -16.68
C HIS A 358 -3.76 -28.75 -17.54
N GLU A 359 -4.49 -27.74 -17.02
CA GLU A 359 -4.76 -26.49 -17.67
C GLU A 359 -3.78 -25.37 -17.24
N ASP A 360 -3.77 -24.29 -17.99
CA ASP A 360 -3.09 -23.06 -17.56
C ASP A 360 -3.95 -22.35 -16.51
N PHE A 361 -3.32 -21.76 -15.50
CA PHE A 361 -4.02 -21.00 -14.44
C PHE A 361 -4.98 -19.92 -15.00
N ARG A 362 -4.65 -19.34 -16.15
CA ARG A 362 -5.49 -18.34 -16.83
C ARG A 362 -6.77 -18.90 -17.42
N ASN A 363 -6.78 -20.19 -17.74
CA ASN A 363 -7.82 -20.88 -18.50
C ASN A 363 -8.72 -21.79 -17.65
N ILE A 364 -8.53 -21.82 -16.33
CA ILE A 364 -9.38 -22.63 -15.45
C ILE A 364 -10.85 -22.22 -15.60
N ASP A 365 -11.74 -23.17 -15.37
CA ASP A 365 -13.17 -22.89 -15.27
C ASP A 365 -13.45 -21.94 -14.09
N TYR A 366 -13.71 -20.67 -14.45
CA TYR A 366 -13.94 -19.62 -13.48
C TYR A 366 -15.23 -19.85 -12.66
N SER A 367 -16.25 -20.44 -13.25
CA SER A 367 -17.50 -20.75 -12.53
C SER A 367 -17.27 -21.80 -11.44
N ARG A 368 -16.52 -22.85 -11.77
CA ARG A 368 -16.09 -23.88 -10.81
C ARG A 368 -15.18 -23.30 -9.72
N TYR A 369 -14.28 -22.41 -10.10
CA TYR A 369 -13.45 -21.68 -9.13
C TYR A 369 -14.32 -20.89 -8.14
N LEU A 370 -15.25 -20.06 -8.65
CA LEU A 370 -16.16 -19.27 -7.82
C LEU A 370 -16.99 -20.13 -6.86
N GLU A 371 -17.54 -21.24 -7.34
CA GLU A 371 -18.29 -22.17 -6.49
C GLU A 371 -17.46 -22.64 -5.29
N LYS A 372 -16.20 -23.03 -5.55
CA LYS A 372 -15.31 -23.54 -4.50
C LYS A 372 -14.94 -22.47 -3.48
N VAL A 373 -14.51 -21.28 -3.92
CA VAL A 373 -14.07 -20.20 -3.01
C VAL A 373 -15.23 -19.56 -2.25
N LYS A 374 -16.42 -19.51 -2.85
CA LYS A 374 -17.65 -19.07 -2.15
C LYS A 374 -18.05 -20.09 -1.08
N ARG A 375 -18.01 -21.39 -1.39
CA ARG A 375 -18.28 -22.47 -0.41
C ARG A 375 -17.28 -22.44 0.75
N ALA A 376 -16.01 -22.15 0.48
CA ALA A 376 -14.97 -22.00 1.50
C ALA A 376 -15.08 -20.70 2.31
N GLY A 377 -15.95 -19.76 1.93
CA GLY A 377 -16.10 -18.47 2.59
C GLY A 377 -14.92 -17.51 2.39
N CYS A 378 -13.98 -17.82 1.49
CA CYS A 378 -12.79 -17.01 1.28
C CYS A 378 -12.89 -16.00 0.14
N TYR A 379 -13.95 -16.00 -0.66
CA TYR A 379 -14.15 -15.02 -1.73
C TYR A 379 -14.47 -13.62 -1.21
N ALA A 380 -15.25 -13.51 -0.13
CA ALA A 380 -15.65 -12.30 0.60
C ALA A 380 -16.22 -11.14 -0.24
N GLY A 381 -16.68 -11.43 -1.42
CA GLY A 381 -17.50 -10.53 -2.20
C GLY A 381 -18.96 -10.91 -2.00
N ASP A 382 -19.83 -9.95 -1.82
CA ASP A 382 -21.20 -10.20 -2.17
C ASP A 382 -21.32 -10.35 -3.69
N GLU A 383 -22.50 -10.65 -4.18
CA GLU A 383 -22.74 -10.90 -5.59
C GLU A 383 -22.67 -9.62 -6.45
N SER A 384 -22.58 -8.42 -5.83
CA SER A 384 -22.40 -7.17 -6.55
C SER A 384 -20.95 -7.10 -7.06
N LYS A 385 -20.77 -7.03 -8.36
CA LYS A 385 -19.47 -6.81 -9.03
C LYS A 385 -19.06 -5.34 -8.96
N GLU A 386 -19.38 -4.64 -7.88
CA GLU A 386 -19.13 -3.22 -7.75
C GLU A 386 -18.11 -2.94 -6.65
N VAL A 387 -17.16 -2.08 -6.96
CA VAL A 387 -16.30 -1.47 -5.95
C VAL A 387 -17.17 -0.67 -4.99
N GLY A 388 -16.95 -0.82 -3.71
CA GLY A 388 -17.69 -0.08 -2.68
C GLY A 388 -16.75 0.62 -1.72
N PHE A 389 -17.25 1.68 -1.11
CA PHE A 389 -16.52 2.51 -0.14
C PHE A 389 -17.32 2.63 1.14
N ASP A 390 -16.65 2.71 2.29
CA ASP A 390 -17.29 2.86 3.59
C ASP A 390 -16.41 3.66 4.55
N PHE A 391 -17.02 4.35 5.52
CA PHE A 391 -16.34 4.83 6.72
C PHE A 391 -16.58 3.83 7.87
N PRO A 392 -15.66 2.88 8.09
CA PRO A 392 -15.91 1.80 9.02
C PRO A 392 -15.99 2.31 10.45
N LYS A 393 -17.02 1.84 11.17
CA LYS A 393 -17.18 2.05 12.60
C LYS A 393 -17.26 0.71 13.31
N LYS A 394 -16.71 0.63 14.50
CA LYS A 394 -16.77 -0.57 15.32
C LYS A 394 -18.23 -0.99 15.55
N ASN A 395 -18.52 -2.26 15.35
CA ASN A 395 -19.84 -2.87 15.61
C ASN A 395 -21.00 -2.35 14.74
N ARG A 396 -20.73 -1.87 13.53
CA ARG A 396 -21.78 -1.64 12.54
C ARG A 396 -21.53 -2.41 11.24
N PRO A 397 -22.58 -2.81 10.53
CA PRO A 397 -22.43 -3.41 9.21
C PRO A 397 -21.84 -2.41 8.20
N TYR A 398 -21.31 -2.93 7.10
CA TYR A 398 -20.83 -2.14 5.96
C TYR A 398 -21.96 -1.21 5.45
N GLN A 399 -21.65 0.07 5.31
CA GLN A 399 -22.57 1.07 4.78
C GLN A 399 -21.91 1.78 3.60
N PRO A 400 -22.30 1.46 2.36
CA PRO A 400 -21.65 2.01 1.19
C PRO A 400 -21.80 3.52 1.10
N ILE A 401 -20.71 4.21 0.81
CA ILE A 401 -20.71 5.62 0.44
C ILE A 401 -21.18 5.70 -1.01
N VAL A 402 -22.22 6.50 -1.26
CA VAL A 402 -22.73 6.76 -2.61
C VAL A 402 -22.20 8.11 -3.07
N PHE A 403 -21.39 8.09 -4.14
CA PHE A 403 -20.85 9.29 -4.78
C PHE A 403 -21.82 9.81 -5.86
N ASP A 404 -22.90 10.42 -5.42
CA ASP A 404 -23.92 11.05 -6.25
C ASP A 404 -23.92 12.55 -5.93
N PHE A 405 -23.65 13.39 -6.91
CA PHE A 405 -23.48 14.83 -6.70
C PHE A 405 -24.72 15.47 -6.08
N ASP A 406 -25.92 15.13 -6.55
CA ASP A 406 -27.14 15.73 -6.05
C ASP A 406 -27.45 15.32 -4.60
N LYS A 407 -27.25 14.04 -4.28
CA LYS A 407 -27.45 13.51 -2.92
C LYS A 407 -26.42 14.02 -1.92
N THR A 408 -25.20 14.25 -2.38
CA THR A 408 -24.08 14.68 -1.52
C THR A 408 -23.95 16.19 -1.42
N PHE A 409 -24.55 16.96 -2.33
CA PHE A 409 -24.49 18.41 -2.35
C PHE A 409 -24.77 19.10 -1.00
N PRO A 410 -25.76 18.67 -0.19
CA PRO A 410 -26.00 19.24 1.14
C PRO A 410 -24.82 19.11 2.11
N LEU A 411 -23.92 18.13 1.90
CA LEU A 411 -22.73 17.95 2.75
C LEU A 411 -21.75 19.12 2.64
N LEU A 412 -21.81 19.93 1.58
CA LEU A 412 -21.03 21.16 1.46
C LEU A 412 -21.30 22.17 2.58
N ARG A 413 -22.43 22.05 3.28
CA ARG A 413 -22.81 22.89 4.43
C ARG A 413 -22.40 22.28 5.78
N THR A 414 -21.56 21.25 5.76
CA THR A 414 -21.15 20.50 6.95
C THR A 414 -19.63 20.46 7.11
N GLU A 415 -19.17 19.98 8.27
CA GLU A 415 -17.74 19.74 8.52
C GLU A 415 -17.18 18.47 7.84
N THR A 416 -18.05 17.72 7.12
CA THR A 416 -17.71 16.47 6.42
C THR A 416 -18.06 16.54 4.92
N PRO A 417 -17.46 17.48 4.15
CA PRO A 417 -17.80 17.69 2.74
C PRO A 417 -17.05 16.75 1.78
N GLY A 418 -16.16 15.89 2.27
CA GLY A 418 -15.24 15.12 1.44
C GLY A 418 -15.93 14.27 0.37
N VAL A 419 -17.05 13.62 0.74
CA VAL A 419 -17.85 12.84 -0.21
C VAL A 419 -18.46 13.73 -1.30
N ALA A 420 -18.93 14.94 -0.96
CA ALA A 420 -19.47 15.90 -1.94
C ALA A 420 -18.37 16.43 -2.87
N ILE A 421 -17.18 16.69 -2.35
CA ILE A 421 -16.02 17.14 -3.14
C ILE A 421 -15.60 16.06 -4.13
N TRP A 422 -15.53 14.80 -3.71
CA TRP A 422 -15.23 13.68 -4.62
C TRP A 422 -16.33 13.49 -5.67
N SER A 423 -17.60 13.65 -5.28
CA SER A 423 -18.72 13.60 -6.23
C SER A 423 -18.64 14.73 -7.26
N ALA A 424 -18.23 15.95 -6.85
CA ALA A 424 -17.98 17.06 -7.76
C ALA A 424 -16.84 16.75 -8.75
N PHE A 425 -15.75 16.16 -8.28
CA PHE A 425 -14.65 15.70 -9.16
C PHE A 425 -15.13 14.73 -10.23
N ASN A 426 -16.00 13.77 -9.88
CA ASN A 426 -16.56 12.83 -10.83
C ASN A 426 -17.51 13.49 -11.84
N CYS A 427 -18.04 14.67 -11.53
CA CYS A 427 -18.90 15.47 -12.40
C CYS A 427 -18.15 16.63 -13.10
N LYS A 428 -16.82 16.64 -13.11
CA LYS A 428 -16.01 17.76 -13.63
C LYS A 428 -16.28 18.15 -15.09
N SER A 429 -16.85 17.27 -15.89
CA SER A 429 -17.28 17.56 -17.26
C SER A 429 -18.67 18.20 -17.36
N GLN A 430 -19.41 18.35 -16.25
CA GLN A 430 -20.78 18.87 -16.24
C GLN A 430 -20.79 20.35 -15.82
N ALA A 431 -20.97 21.24 -16.79
CA ALA A 431 -21.00 22.69 -16.53
C ALA A 431 -22.09 23.08 -15.52
N SER A 432 -23.25 22.43 -15.54
CA SER A 432 -24.35 22.69 -14.59
C SER A 432 -23.98 22.40 -13.14
N ALA A 433 -23.12 21.41 -12.89
CA ALA A 433 -22.63 21.13 -11.53
C ALA A 433 -21.70 22.25 -11.05
N ALA A 434 -20.79 22.76 -11.91
CA ALA A 434 -19.93 23.88 -11.59
C ALA A 434 -20.71 25.17 -11.34
N ASP A 435 -21.76 25.46 -12.13
CA ASP A 435 -22.60 26.64 -11.92
C ASP A 435 -23.36 26.61 -10.60
N ARG A 436 -23.86 25.44 -10.21
CA ARG A 436 -24.50 25.27 -8.89
C ARG A 436 -23.53 25.51 -7.72
N LEU A 437 -22.28 25.07 -7.87
CA LEU A 437 -21.24 25.34 -6.86
C LEU A 437 -20.85 26.82 -6.83
N ALA A 438 -20.79 27.46 -8.00
CA ALA A 438 -20.41 28.89 -8.11
C ALA A 438 -21.38 29.81 -7.36
N VAL A 439 -22.68 29.51 -7.34
CA VAL A 439 -23.68 30.27 -6.56
C VAL A 439 -23.37 30.26 -5.06
N LEU A 440 -22.76 29.18 -4.55
CA LEU A 440 -22.42 29.08 -3.13
C LEU A 440 -21.19 29.91 -2.73
N LEU A 441 -20.45 30.49 -3.69
CA LEU A 441 -19.32 31.38 -3.39
C LEU A 441 -19.75 32.72 -2.80
N ASP A 442 -21.01 33.12 -3.01
CA ASP A 442 -21.59 34.37 -2.48
C ASP A 442 -22.32 34.14 -1.13
N GLU A 443 -22.32 32.93 -0.61
CA GLU A 443 -22.94 32.61 0.69
C GLU A 443 -22.21 33.30 1.84
N THR A 444 -22.97 33.77 2.82
CA THR A 444 -22.45 34.36 4.06
C THR A 444 -21.88 33.32 5.03
N ASP A 445 -22.37 32.07 4.92
CA ASP A 445 -21.80 30.93 5.65
C ASP A 445 -20.43 30.57 5.09
N SER A 446 -19.39 30.93 5.82
CA SER A 446 -17.99 30.65 5.44
C SER A 446 -17.70 29.16 5.27
N LEU A 447 -18.36 28.27 6.02
CA LEU A 447 -18.18 26.84 5.90
C LEU A 447 -18.63 26.36 4.51
N CYS A 448 -19.84 26.71 4.12
CA CYS A 448 -20.41 26.39 2.81
C CYS A 448 -19.58 26.99 1.66
N ARG A 449 -19.27 28.29 1.77
CA ARG A 449 -18.53 29.03 0.77
C ARG A 449 -17.14 28.44 0.50
N TYR A 450 -16.39 28.08 1.55
CA TYR A 450 -15.07 27.50 1.42
C TYR A 450 -15.11 26.06 0.86
N ASN A 451 -16.06 25.25 1.31
CA ASN A 451 -16.23 23.90 0.79
C ASN A 451 -16.64 23.91 -0.68
N ALA A 452 -17.50 24.84 -1.10
CA ALA A 452 -17.90 25.01 -2.50
C ALA A 452 -16.72 25.45 -3.38
N ALA A 453 -15.86 26.37 -2.89
CA ALA A 453 -14.65 26.76 -3.61
C ALA A 453 -13.68 25.60 -3.81
N ILE A 454 -13.51 24.73 -2.80
CA ILE A 454 -12.70 23.51 -2.91
C ILE A 454 -13.31 22.55 -3.94
N ALA A 455 -14.64 22.34 -3.91
CA ALA A 455 -15.34 21.51 -4.88
C ALA A 455 -15.22 22.05 -6.32
N LEU A 456 -15.29 23.37 -6.52
CA LEU A 456 -15.03 24.01 -7.82
C LEU A 456 -13.57 23.84 -8.26
N GLY A 457 -12.63 23.98 -7.33
CA GLY A 457 -11.20 23.82 -7.61
C GLY A 457 -10.85 22.42 -8.09
N VAL A 458 -11.48 21.36 -7.58
CA VAL A 458 -11.27 19.99 -8.08
C VAL A 458 -11.86 19.76 -9.47
N MET A 459 -12.89 20.54 -9.83
CA MET A 459 -13.43 20.52 -11.20
C MET A 459 -12.57 21.29 -12.21
N GLY A 460 -11.56 22.04 -11.74
CA GLY A 460 -10.70 22.87 -12.58
C GLY A 460 -11.28 24.27 -12.86
N ASP A 461 -12.31 24.69 -12.16
CA ASP A 461 -13.01 25.95 -12.40
C ASP A 461 -12.32 27.12 -11.71
N GLN A 462 -11.90 28.12 -12.50
CA GLN A 462 -11.15 29.28 -12.01
C GLN A 462 -11.97 30.24 -11.13
N ARG A 463 -13.30 30.15 -11.12
CA ARG A 463 -14.15 30.92 -10.20
C ARG A 463 -13.83 30.64 -8.73
N ALA A 464 -13.19 29.49 -8.45
CA ALA A 464 -12.72 29.15 -7.11
C ALA A 464 -11.53 30.00 -6.62
N LEU A 465 -10.73 30.58 -7.52
CA LEU A 465 -9.45 31.21 -7.21
C LEU A 465 -9.52 32.30 -6.12
N PRO A 466 -10.46 33.26 -6.14
CA PRO A 466 -10.51 34.31 -5.11
C PRO A 466 -10.65 33.72 -3.70
N VAL A 467 -11.51 32.69 -3.55
CA VAL A 467 -11.78 32.07 -2.25
C VAL A 467 -10.64 31.15 -1.82
N LEU A 468 -10.00 30.43 -2.76
CA LEU A 468 -8.81 29.64 -2.46
C LEU A 468 -7.63 30.52 -2.01
N ARG A 469 -7.45 31.69 -2.62
CA ARG A 469 -6.45 32.69 -2.20
C ARG A 469 -6.75 33.23 -0.80
N GLU A 470 -8.00 33.51 -0.50
CA GLU A 470 -8.44 33.94 0.83
C GLU A 470 -8.16 32.89 1.90
N LEU A 471 -8.51 31.60 1.65
CA LEU A 471 -8.18 30.49 2.56
C LEU A 471 -6.70 30.43 2.89
N LEU A 472 -5.85 30.66 1.90
CA LEU A 472 -4.41 30.61 2.06
C LEU A 472 -3.88 31.86 2.78
N GLN A 473 -4.37 33.05 2.45
CA GLN A 473 -4.01 34.33 3.12
C GLN A 473 -4.40 34.31 4.60
N ASN A 474 -5.57 33.75 4.91
CA ASN A 474 -6.06 33.58 6.28
C ASN A 474 -5.39 32.42 7.03
N ARG A 475 -4.55 31.64 6.36
CA ARG A 475 -3.90 30.43 6.91
C ARG A 475 -4.90 29.51 7.60
N ASP A 476 -6.00 29.23 6.90
CA ASP A 476 -7.12 28.47 7.45
C ASP A 476 -6.69 27.07 7.89
N CYS A 477 -6.75 26.83 9.19
CA CYS A 477 -6.41 25.57 9.83
C CYS A 477 -7.63 24.71 10.13
N PHE A 478 -8.80 25.03 9.58
CA PHE A 478 -9.93 24.10 9.64
C PHE A 478 -9.63 22.86 8.81
N TYR A 479 -9.99 21.70 9.33
CA TYR A 479 -9.87 20.43 8.63
C TYR A 479 -11.22 19.71 8.58
N PHE A 480 -11.42 18.95 7.51
CA PHE A 480 -12.61 18.14 7.35
C PHE A 480 -12.64 16.99 8.35
N LYS A 481 -13.83 16.64 8.80
CA LYS A 481 -14.04 15.58 9.80
C LYS A 481 -14.56 14.28 9.18
N ASP A 482 -14.37 14.10 7.88
CA ASP A 482 -14.76 12.88 7.16
C ASP A 482 -14.02 11.65 7.67
N CYS A 483 -12.73 11.78 7.87
CA CYS A 483 -11.87 10.68 8.29
C CYS A 483 -11.49 10.76 9.76
N ARG A 484 -11.21 9.60 10.35
CA ARG A 484 -10.73 9.49 11.73
C ARG A 484 -9.30 10.01 11.94
N ARG A 485 -8.52 10.17 10.85
CA ARG A 485 -7.12 10.62 10.87
C ARG A 485 -6.68 11.05 9.47
N SER A 486 -5.51 11.65 9.38
CA SER A 486 -4.88 12.07 8.11
C SER A 486 -5.67 13.12 7.33
N ASN A 487 -6.56 13.86 8.01
CA ASN A 487 -7.25 14.99 7.42
C ASN A 487 -6.25 16.14 7.16
N GLN A 488 -6.52 16.92 6.12
CA GLN A 488 -5.69 18.04 5.73
C GLN A 488 -6.37 19.37 6.05
N PHE A 489 -5.60 20.39 6.40
CA PHE A 489 -6.13 21.74 6.56
C PHE A 489 -6.57 22.34 5.23
N ARG A 490 -7.61 23.15 5.25
CA ARG A 490 -8.09 23.83 4.04
C ARG A 490 -7.02 24.71 3.37
N SER A 491 -6.08 25.30 4.13
CA SER A 491 -4.92 26.00 3.55
C SER A 491 -4.00 25.07 2.74
N VAL A 492 -3.75 23.84 3.20
CA VAL A 492 -2.97 22.84 2.43
C VAL A 492 -3.74 22.41 1.17
N ILE A 493 -5.06 22.22 1.30
CA ILE A 493 -5.94 21.91 0.16
C ILE A 493 -5.89 23.05 -0.87
N ALA A 494 -5.97 24.31 -0.41
CA ALA A 494 -5.90 25.48 -1.28
C ALA A 494 -4.56 25.54 -2.05
N VAL A 495 -3.43 25.31 -1.38
CA VAL A 495 -2.12 25.22 -2.06
C VAL A 495 -2.09 24.12 -3.12
N CYS A 496 -2.62 22.94 -2.80
CA CYS A 496 -2.71 21.83 -3.75
C CYS A 496 -3.54 22.23 -4.99
N LEU A 497 -4.69 22.88 -4.79
CA LEU A 497 -5.59 23.33 -5.87
C LEU A 497 -4.99 24.50 -6.68
N LEU A 498 -4.28 25.43 -6.06
CA LEU A 498 -3.53 26.47 -6.79
C LEU A 498 -2.49 25.85 -7.71
N GLY A 499 -1.88 24.73 -7.35
CA GLY A 499 -1.03 23.98 -8.27
C GLY A 499 -1.77 23.52 -9.54
N ARG A 500 -3.09 23.30 -9.48
CA ARG A 500 -3.91 22.85 -10.62
C ARG A 500 -4.46 24.00 -11.45
N ILE A 501 -5.01 25.03 -10.80
CA ILE A 501 -5.74 26.12 -11.48
C ILE A 501 -5.15 27.51 -11.24
N GLY A 502 -4.13 27.65 -10.39
CA GLY A 502 -3.52 28.92 -10.04
C GLY A 502 -2.83 29.61 -11.23
N GLU A 503 -2.55 30.89 -11.06
CA GLU A 503 -2.06 31.81 -12.08
C GLU A 503 -0.67 32.37 -11.70
N PRO A 504 0.06 33.04 -12.61
CA PRO A 504 1.35 33.66 -12.30
C PRO A 504 1.35 34.62 -11.12
N CYS A 505 0.22 35.29 -10.85
CA CYS A 505 0.08 36.18 -9.69
C CYS A 505 0.13 35.48 -8.34
N ASP A 506 -0.03 34.13 -8.32
CA ASP A 506 0.07 33.32 -7.09
C ASP A 506 1.52 32.99 -6.72
N ILE A 507 2.46 33.09 -7.68
CA ILE A 507 3.88 32.73 -7.49
C ILE A 507 4.54 33.46 -6.33
N PRO A 508 4.41 34.80 -6.17
CA PRO A 508 5.07 35.50 -5.06
C PRO A 508 4.64 34.95 -3.71
N PHE A 509 3.35 34.76 -3.50
CA PHE A 509 2.83 34.29 -2.23
C PHE A 509 3.19 32.83 -1.95
N LEU A 510 3.11 31.96 -2.96
CA LEU A 510 3.57 30.56 -2.83
C LEU A 510 5.08 30.49 -2.56
N SER A 511 5.87 31.40 -3.12
CA SER A 511 7.31 31.47 -2.86
C SER A 511 7.61 31.85 -1.41
N GLU A 512 6.84 32.79 -0.83
CA GLU A 512 6.94 33.13 0.60
C GLU A 512 6.64 31.91 1.47
N ILE A 513 5.60 31.13 1.17
CA ILE A 513 5.27 29.91 1.91
C ILE A 513 6.41 28.89 1.84
N VAL A 514 6.99 28.69 0.67
CA VAL A 514 8.00 27.63 0.45
C VAL A 514 9.36 28.01 1.00
N PHE A 515 9.78 29.27 0.82
CA PHE A 515 11.16 29.70 1.06
C PHE A 515 11.34 30.62 2.28
N ASN A 516 10.25 31.17 2.85
CA ASN A 516 10.32 32.03 4.03
C ASN A 516 9.90 31.27 5.30
N GLU A 517 10.88 30.94 6.13
CA GLU A 517 10.70 30.19 7.36
C GLU A 517 9.80 30.88 8.41
N LYS A 518 9.71 32.20 8.38
CA LYS A 518 8.91 33.00 9.32
C LYS A 518 7.41 32.81 9.15
N GLU A 519 6.98 32.35 7.96
CA GLU A 519 5.57 32.05 7.66
C GLU A 519 4.97 30.96 8.55
N PHE A 520 5.81 30.18 9.26
CA PHE A 520 5.37 29.08 10.14
C PHE A 520 5.61 29.36 11.63
N SER A 521 5.64 30.64 12.01
CA SER A 521 5.76 31.02 13.41
C SER A 521 4.49 30.69 14.21
N LYS A 522 4.61 30.72 15.55
CA LYS A 522 3.46 30.49 16.47
C LYS A 522 2.36 31.54 16.26
N GLU A 523 2.77 32.75 15.97
CA GLU A 523 1.88 33.89 15.77
C GLU A 523 1.03 33.70 14.52
N MET A 524 1.58 33.09 13.47
CA MET A 524 0.89 32.85 12.21
C MET A 524 -0.14 31.72 12.28
N TYR A 525 0.10 30.72 13.11
CA TYR A 525 -0.75 29.52 13.25
C TYR A 525 -1.21 29.31 14.71
N HIS A 526 -1.68 30.37 15.33
CA HIS A 526 -2.09 30.38 16.74
C HIS A 526 -3.36 29.53 17.01
N THR A 527 -4.19 29.30 16.00
CA THR A 527 -5.41 28.52 16.11
C THR A 527 -5.20 27.03 15.91
N LEU A 528 -3.96 26.59 15.68
CA LEU A 528 -3.65 25.19 15.44
C LEU A 528 -3.84 24.36 16.72
N GLU A 529 -4.76 23.43 16.69
CA GLU A 529 -5.01 22.50 17.81
C GLU A 529 -3.99 21.36 17.82
N PRO A 530 -3.34 21.07 18.98
CA PRO A 530 -2.28 20.05 19.05
C PRO A 530 -2.74 18.63 18.71
N ASP A 531 -4.00 18.30 19.00
CA ASP A 531 -4.52 16.93 18.86
C ASP A 531 -5.06 16.61 17.44
N TYR A 532 -4.97 17.54 16.53
CA TYR A 532 -5.45 17.36 15.17
C TYR A 532 -4.75 16.22 14.44
N LEU A 533 -3.44 16.12 14.57
CA LEU A 533 -2.67 15.16 13.82
C LEU A 533 -2.56 13.83 14.57
N TYR A 534 -2.68 12.76 13.81
CA TYR A 534 -2.48 11.39 14.31
C TYR A 534 -1.14 11.19 15.02
N TYR A 535 -0.13 11.99 14.64
CA TYR A 535 1.20 11.97 15.24
C TYR A 535 1.31 13.08 16.27
N LYS A 536 1.25 12.72 17.55
CA LYS A 536 1.31 13.65 18.67
C LYS A 536 2.56 14.53 18.64
N GLY A 537 2.37 15.81 18.86
CA GLY A 537 3.44 16.79 19.05
C GLY A 537 4.14 17.26 17.77
N SER A 538 3.56 16.97 16.60
CA SER A 538 4.19 17.28 15.31
C SER A 538 3.39 18.23 14.44
N ASP A 539 2.35 18.77 14.94
CA ASP A 539 1.37 19.62 14.31
C ASP A 539 1.97 20.68 13.35
N ARG A 540 2.82 21.58 13.85
CA ARG A 540 3.44 22.61 13.01
C ARG A 540 4.48 22.09 12.04
N ASN A 541 5.26 21.10 12.44
CA ASN A 541 6.28 20.53 11.59
C ASN A 541 5.63 19.78 10.42
N PHE A 542 4.50 19.12 10.67
CA PHE A 542 3.73 18.51 9.60
C PHE A 542 3.11 19.53 8.69
N LEU A 543 2.46 20.56 9.25
CA LEU A 543 1.90 21.63 8.45
C LEU A 543 2.98 22.29 7.60
N TYR A 544 4.14 22.58 8.18
CA TYR A 544 5.27 23.13 7.44
C TYR A 544 5.68 22.23 6.27
N PHE A 545 5.84 20.95 6.53
CA PHE A 545 6.22 19.99 5.51
C PHE A 545 5.17 19.89 4.39
N ASP A 546 3.89 19.75 4.74
CA ASP A 546 2.81 19.68 3.76
C ASP A 546 2.68 20.98 2.95
N MET A 547 2.79 22.15 3.59
CA MET A 547 2.73 23.44 2.90
C MET A 547 3.92 23.65 1.96
N VAL A 548 5.14 23.34 2.40
CA VAL A 548 6.36 23.49 1.57
C VAL A 548 6.34 22.51 0.39
N THR A 549 5.94 21.27 0.63
CA THR A 549 5.94 20.25 -0.44
C THR A 549 4.84 20.50 -1.46
N HIS A 550 3.61 20.78 -1.03
CA HIS A 550 2.52 21.13 -1.96
C HIS A 550 2.76 22.48 -2.64
N GLY A 551 3.29 23.48 -1.91
CA GLY A 551 3.66 24.78 -2.47
C GLY A 551 4.77 24.70 -3.51
N GLY A 552 5.82 23.93 -3.22
CA GLY A 552 6.89 23.67 -4.18
C GLY A 552 6.40 22.99 -5.45
N ALA A 553 5.56 21.97 -5.31
CA ALA A 553 4.93 21.31 -6.45
C ALA A 553 4.00 22.28 -7.23
N ALA A 554 3.25 23.15 -6.53
CA ALA A 554 2.39 24.15 -7.16
C ALA A 554 3.21 25.17 -7.96
N LEU A 555 4.33 25.66 -7.40
CA LEU A 555 5.24 26.59 -8.11
C LEU A 555 5.75 25.97 -9.42
N VAL A 556 6.23 24.73 -9.40
CA VAL A 556 6.70 24.05 -10.60
C VAL A 556 5.56 23.90 -11.63
N LYS A 557 4.36 23.48 -11.20
CA LYS A 557 3.20 23.31 -12.09
C LYS A 557 2.76 24.62 -12.74
N ILE A 558 2.76 25.75 -11.99
CA ILE A 558 2.40 27.05 -12.53
C ILE A 558 3.45 27.52 -13.54
N HIS A 559 4.76 27.42 -13.21
CA HIS A 559 5.82 27.80 -14.15
C HIS A 559 5.71 27.03 -15.48
N HIS A 560 5.46 25.72 -15.42
CA HIS A 560 5.32 24.91 -16.64
C HIS A 560 4.07 25.25 -17.42
N ARG A 561 2.93 25.46 -16.76
CA ARG A 561 1.65 25.78 -17.42
C ARG A 561 1.72 27.07 -18.21
N PHE A 562 2.45 28.07 -17.70
CA PHE A 562 2.56 29.37 -18.33
C PHE A 562 3.89 29.60 -19.06
N GLY A 563 4.73 28.56 -19.21
CA GLY A 563 6.00 28.65 -19.93
C GLY A 563 7.00 29.64 -19.27
N LEU A 564 6.96 29.79 -17.95
CA LEU A 564 7.81 30.72 -17.23
C LEU A 564 9.21 30.12 -16.98
N ALA A 565 10.22 30.99 -16.91
CA ALA A 565 11.59 30.57 -16.64
C ALA A 565 11.72 29.93 -15.25
N THR A 566 12.42 28.80 -15.19
CA THR A 566 12.54 27.97 -13.98
C THR A 566 13.90 28.04 -13.29
N GLU A 567 14.89 28.73 -13.85
CA GLU A 567 16.26 28.77 -13.33
C GLU A 567 16.35 29.32 -11.90
N LYS A 568 15.63 30.41 -11.62
CA LYS A 568 15.58 31.00 -10.27
C LYS A 568 14.90 30.06 -9.28
N LEU A 569 13.83 29.40 -9.71
CA LEU A 569 13.10 28.43 -8.89
C LEU A 569 13.98 27.22 -8.57
N LYS A 570 14.71 26.71 -9.57
CA LYS A 570 15.70 25.64 -9.38
C LYS A 570 16.76 26.00 -8.34
N LEU A 571 17.35 27.19 -8.46
CA LEU A 571 18.35 27.65 -7.51
C LEU A 571 17.78 27.80 -6.09
N ALA A 572 16.52 28.22 -5.95
CA ALA A 572 15.86 28.30 -4.65
C ALA A 572 15.67 26.91 -4.01
N PHE A 573 15.28 25.90 -4.77
CA PHE A 573 15.20 24.51 -4.27
C PHE A 573 16.57 23.94 -3.90
N ILE A 574 17.61 24.22 -4.69
CA ILE A 574 18.99 23.80 -4.36
C ILE A 574 19.42 24.40 -3.02
N ARG A 575 19.18 25.70 -2.81
CA ARG A 575 19.49 26.37 -1.52
C ARG A 575 18.73 25.74 -0.36
N LEU A 576 17.42 25.48 -0.54
CA LEU A 576 16.60 24.84 0.50
C LEU A 576 17.12 23.43 0.87
N LEU A 577 17.65 22.70 -0.13
CA LEU A 577 18.29 21.39 0.08
C LEU A 577 19.61 21.52 0.84
N GLU A 578 20.47 22.45 0.42
CA GLU A 578 21.79 22.68 1.03
C GLU A 578 21.70 23.18 2.48
N GLU A 579 20.73 24.05 2.76
CA GLU A 579 20.49 24.58 4.10
C GLU A 579 19.90 23.52 5.07
N GLY A 580 19.34 22.43 4.56
CA GLY A 580 18.75 21.34 5.35
C GLY A 580 17.61 21.79 6.27
N LYS A 581 16.91 22.90 5.93
CA LYS A 581 15.85 23.48 6.76
C LYS A 581 14.60 22.62 6.78
N LEU A 582 14.24 22.06 5.63
CA LEU A 582 13.09 21.18 5.52
C LEU A 582 13.26 19.92 6.38
N GLU A 583 14.47 19.35 6.42
CA GLU A 583 14.80 18.18 7.23
C GLU A 583 14.62 18.44 8.73
N LYS A 584 15.00 19.61 9.21
CA LYS A 584 14.96 19.97 10.64
C LYS A 584 13.54 20.14 11.17
N ARG A 585 12.58 20.37 10.28
CA ARG A 585 11.20 20.68 10.65
C ARG A 585 10.26 19.49 10.51
N ILE A 586 10.71 18.40 9.88
CA ILE A 586 9.94 17.17 9.82
C ILE A 586 9.99 16.50 11.18
N ALA A 587 8.82 16.28 11.77
CA ALA A 587 8.73 15.48 12.98
C ALA A 587 9.15 14.03 12.68
N PRO A 588 9.88 13.37 13.56
CA PRO A 588 10.29 11.99 13.38
C PRO A 588 9.05 11.08 13.38
N ARG A 589 8.63 10.67 12.20
CA ARG A 589 7.54 9.70 12.00
C ARG A 589 8.01 8.27 12.20
N CYS A 590 9.31 8.06 12.12
CA CYS A 590 9.97 6.78 12.15
C CYS A 590 11.00 6.72 13.28
N LEU A 591 11.40 5.50 13.65
CA LEU A 591 12.52 5.28 14.59
C LEU A 591 13.87 5.71 14.00
N ALA A 592 14.02 5.72 12.67
CA ALA A 592 15.24 6.13 12.01
C ALA A 592 15.38 7.66 12.03
N GLU A 593 16.48 8.14 12.57
CA GLU A 593 16.79 9.57 12.71
C GLU A 593 17.04 10.26 11.35
N ASP A 594 17.43 9.49 10.34
CA ASP A 594 17.71 9.96 8.98
C ASP A 594 16.50 9.93 8.04
N ALA A 595 15.36 9.30 8.42
CA ALA A 595 14.18 9.23 7.59
C ALA A 595 13.62 10.61 7.16
N PRO A 596 13.55 11.63 8.03
CA PRO A 596 13.13 12.98 7.63
C PRO A 596 14.05 13.59 6.57
N ARG A 597 15.34 13.33 6.71
CA ARG A 597 16.36 13.80 5.77
C ARG A 597 16.17 13.18 4.39
N GLU A 598 15.87 11.90 4.35
CA GLU A 598 15.64 11.16 3.13
C GLU A 598 14.36 11.64 2.42
N GLU A 599 13.27 11.86 3.15
CA GLU A 599 12.02 12.41 2.59
C GLU A 599 12.24 13.81 1.98
N ALA A 600 12.92 14.70 2.70
CA ALA A 600 13.22 16.05 2.22
C ALA A 600 14.09 16.04 0.96
N ARG A 601 15.14 15.21 0.93
CA ARG A 601 16.03 15.06 -0.22
C ARG A 601 15.31 14.52 -1.44
N GLN A 602 14.46 13.53 -1.26
CA GLN A 602 13.68 12.97 -2.35
C GLN A 602 12.74 14.00 -2.96
N PHE A 603 12.00 14.74 -2.11
CA PHE A 603 11.11 15.79 -2.58
C PHE A 603 11.87 16.88 -3.33
N LEU A 604 12.91 17.46 -2.71
CA LEU A 604 13.66 18.55 -3.32
C LEU A 604 14.41 18.10 -4.58
N GLY A 605 14.95 16.89 -4.59
CA GLY A 605 15.55 16.27 -5.77
C GLY A 605 14.56 16.15 -6.93
N GLU A 606 13.32 15.78 -6.66
CA GLU A 606 12.25 15.72 -7.67
C GLU A 606 11.87 17.11 -8.17
N MET A 607 11.75 18.10 -7.28
CA MET A 607 11.49 19.50 -7.68
C MET A 607 12.60 20.05 -8.56
N ILE A 608 13.86 19.83 -8.19
CA ILE A 608 15.02 20.26 -8.99
C ILE A 608 14.98 19.60 -10.38
N ARG A 609 14.77 18.29 -10.47
CA ARG A 609 14.64 17.59 -11.76
C ARG A 609 13.46 18.11 -12.58
N SER A 610 12.34 18.36 -11.94
CA SER A 610 11.15 18.87 -12.61
C SER A 610 11.33 20.26 -13.21
N THR A 611 12.23 21.10 -12.65
CA THR A 611 12.56 22.41 -13.23
C THR A 611 13.45 22.33 -14.48
N ASP A 612 14.12 21.20 -14.75
CA ASP A 612 14.98 21.00 -15.93
C ASP A 612 14.20 20.53 -17.18
N VAL A 613 12.98 20.07 -17.00
CA VAL A 613 12.19 19.53 -18.11
C VAL A 613 11.58 20.67 -18.92
N ASN A 614 12.28 21.14 -19.95
CA ASN A 614 11.68 21.96 -21.01
C ASN A 614 10.49 21.21 -21.62
N GLY A 615 9.26 21.64 -21.32
CA GLY A 615 7.97 21.46 -21.98
C GLY A 615 7.67 20.31 -22.96
N LYS A 616 8.49 19.26 -23.04
CA LYS A 616 8.16 18.06 -23.79
C LYS A 616 7.58 17.02 -22.83
N ARG A 617 6.26 16.98 -22.81
CA ARG A 617 5.50 15.86 -22.22
C ARG A 617 6.06 14.55 -22.73
N ASN A 618 6.68 13.78 -21.87
CA ASN A 618 6.70 12.33 -22.01
C ASN A 618 5.32 11.81 -21.56
N GLU A 619 4.32 12.03 -22.37
CA GLU A 619 3.11 11.24 -22.37
C GLU A 619 3.46 9.94 -23.07
N GLY A 620 3.58 8.89 -22.33
CA GLY A 620 3.71 7.55 -22.85
C GLY A 620 4.95 6.82 -22.38
N LYS A 621 4.81 6.20 -21.21
CA LYS A 621 5.27 4.85 -20.84
C LYS A 621 5.21 4.75 -19.31
N ALA A 622 4.04 4.39 -18.80
CA ALA A 622 3.83 3.78 -17.50
C ALA A 622 3.35 2.34 -17.73
#